data_750dca7da0c1d15c0314ad8ca2daf6bd
#
_entry.id   750dca7da0c1d15c0314ad8ca2daf6bd
#
_cell.length_a   1.000
_cell.length_b   1.000
_cell.length_c   1.000
_cell.angle_alpha   90.00
_cell.angle_beta   90.00
_cell.angle_gamma   90.00
#
_symmetry.space_group_name_H-M   'P 1'
#
loop_
_entity.id
_entity.type
_entity.pdbx_description
1 polymer ?
#
loop_
_entity_poly.entity_id
_entity_poly.type
_entity_poly.pdbx_seq_one_letter_code
_entity_poly.pdbx_strand_id
1 'polypeptide(L)'
;MQNSRPGIQKGARAQRRFAWCASHLAFGLALSLTLLGCTSGPPAPDQGSYVEELEAARAARDKAYRESEDPIPAAKRDTLLPLRYYPPDQNYAVPAQLSLFESRQEVEVPTSTGTLRRMELVGTLNFTVGGQRVSLGALVPAGTRQIEELFVPFADLTTGKDTYKAGRYLDIPPTATGLYTIDFNQAYNPTCAYNESYECPYPPPSNRLKVEIRAGEKAPGA
;
A
#
# COMPACT_ATOMS: atom_id res chain seq x y z
N MET A 1 -10.41 -62.51 33.52
CA MET A 1 -9.86 -62.73 34.86
C MET A 1 -9.75 -61.39 35.49
N GLN A 2 -10.70 -61.06 36.30
CA GLN A 2 -10.74 -60.86 37.76
C GLN A 2 -10.01 -59.63 38.19
N ASN A 3 -10.77 -58.62 38.55
CA ASN A 3 -11.28 -58.29 39.91
C ASN A 3 -10.21 -57.59 40.76
N SER A 4 -10.33 -56.44 41.37
CA SER A 4 -11.29 -56.06 42.40
C SER A 4 -11.12 -54.59 42.80
N ARG A 5 -12.22 -53.91 43.03
CA ARG A 5 -12.33 -52.80 44.01
C ARG A 5 -12.38 -53.42 45.43
N PRO A 6 -12.25 -52.75 46.57
CA PRO A 6 -12.98 -51.53 46.97
C PRO A 6 -12.21 -50.63 47.97
N GLY A 7 -12.88 -49.55 48.41
CA GLY A 7 -12.83 -49.10 49.77
C GLY A 7 -13.15 -47.62 50.01
N ILE A 8 -14.39 -47.37 50.38
CA ILE A 8 -14.95 -46.12 50.92
C ILE A 8 -14.52 -45.95 52.37
N GLN A 9 -14.16 -44.75 52.83
CA GLN A 9 -14.43 -44.36 54.23
C GLN A 9 -14.82 -42.89 54.33
N LYS A 10 -15.98 -42.72 54.97
CA LYS A 10 -16.60 -41.46 55.44
C LYS A 10 -16.10 -41.10 56.83
N GLY A 11 -16.06 -39.84 57.17
CA GLY A 11 -15.93 -39.31 58.55
C GLY A 11 -15.90 -37.80 58.49
N ALA A 12 -16.93 -37.13 58.67
CA ALA A 12 -17.78 -36.65 59.74
C ALA A 12 -17.19 -35.49 60.57
N ARG A 13 -17.83 -34.36 60.40
CA ARG A 13 -18.21 -33.28 61.32
C ARG A 13 -17.21 -32.74 62.37
N ALA A 14 -17.02 -31.40 62.31
CA ALA A 14 -17.27 -30.58 63.53
C ALA A 14 -17.47 -29.11 63.13
N GLN A 15 -18.68 -28.65 63.41
CA GLN A 15 -19.02 -27.21 63.46
C GLN A 15 -18.42 -26.61 64.73
N ARG A 16 -17.82 -25.42 64.61
CA ARG A 16 -17.83 -24.46 65.74
C ARG A 16 -18.09 -23.05 65.18
N ARG A 17 -19.24 -22.57 65.59
CA ARG A 17 -19.64 -21.14 65.53
C ARG A 17 -18.84 -20.42 66.56
N PHE A 18 -18.30 -19.24 66.24
CA PHE A 18 -18.26 -18.10 67.14
C PHE A 18 -18.31 -16.81 66.33
N ALA A 19 -19.19 -15.97 66.81
CA ALA A 19 -19.55 -14.69 66.23
C ALA A 19 -18.73 -13.56 66.88
N TRP A 20 -18.87 -12.36 66.27
CA TRP A 20 -18.59 -11.00 66.77
C TRP A 20 -17.13 -10.54 66.64
N CYS A 21 -16.81 -9.46 66.01
CA CYS A 21 -17.21 -8.07 66.20
C CYS A 21 -16.81 -7.20 65.02
N ALA A 22 -17.64 -6.25 64.84
CA ALA A 22 -17.62 -5.10 63.95
C ALA A 22 -16.36 -4.23 63.94
N SER A 23 -16.29 -3.44 62.91
CA SER A 23 -15.66 -2.10 62.75
C SER A 23 -14.22 -2.09 62.22
N HIS A 24 -13.99 -1.64 61.02
CA HIS A 24 -13.53 -0.28 60.69
C HIS A 24 -13.06 -0.16 59.27
N LEU A 25 -13.57 0.90 58.68
CA LEU A 25 -12.95 1.76 57.67
C LEU A 25 -12.58 1.18 56.30
N ALA A 26 -13.45 1.51 55.37
CA ALA A 26 -13.21 1.68 53.97
C ALA A 26 -11.92 2.49 53.72
N PHE A 27 -10.99 1.86 53.01
CA PHE A 27 -10.03 2.60 52.24
C PHE A 27 -10.12 2.03 50.82
N GLY A 28 -11.03 2.64 50.07
CA GLY A 28 -11.18 2.39 48.67
C GLY A 28 -9.96 2.94 47.93
N LEU A 29 -8.97 2.08 47.66
CA LEU A 29 -7.91 2.38 46.71
C LEU A 29 -8.46 2.05 45.33
N ALA A 30 -9.08 3.03 44.68
CA ALA A 30 -9.43 2.97 43.28
C ALA A 30 -8.12 2.92 42.49
N LEU A 31 -7.70 1.70 42.12
CA LEU A 31 -6.62 1.47 41.18
C LEU A 31 -7.14 1.83 39.78
N SER A 32 -7.00 3.11 39.42
CA SER A 32 -7.22 3.60 38.07
C SER A 32 -6.16 2.97 37.18
N LEU A 33 -6.50 1.85 36.52
CA LEU A 33 -5.73 1.30 35.39
C LEU A 33 -5.83 2.31 34.22
N THR A 34 -4.91 3.25 34.17
CA THR A 34 -4.64 3.99 32.94
C THR A 34 -4.07 3.01 31.92
N LEU A 35 -4.91 2.53 31.02
CA LEU A 35 -4.46 1.88 29.79
C LEU A 35 -3.69 2.92 28.97
N LEU A 36 -2.38 3.01 29.19
CA LEU A 36 -1.47 3.62 28.23
C LEU A 36 -1.47 2.71 27.01
N GLY A 37 -2.34 3.03 26.05
CA GLY A 37 -2.27 2.47 24.72
C GLY A 37 -0.92 2.85 24.11
N CYS A 38 0.02 1.91 24.06
CA CYS A 38 1.21 2.06 23.25
C CYS A 38 0.76 2.03 21.79
N THR A 39 0.63 3.20 21.17
CA THR A 39 0.63 3.32 19.70
C THR A 39 2.08 3.13 19.26
N SER A 40 2.48 1.86 19.10
CA SER A 40 3.82 1.49 18.66
C SER A 40 3.89 1.42 17.12
N GLY A 41 3.66 2.55 16.47
CA GLY A 41 4.03 2.77 15.07
C GLY A 41 5.02 3.95 15.01
N PRO A 42 5.93 4.00 14.04
CA PRO A 42 6.66 5.23 13.80
C PRO A 42 5.67 6.37 13.60
N PRO A 43 5.94 7.57 14.13
CA PRO A 43 5.08 8.71 13.88
C PRO A 43 4.95 8.91 12.38
N ALA A 44 3.73 9.22 11.92
CA ALA A 44 3.54 9.62 10.53
C ALA A 44 4.49 10.80 10.23
N PRO A 45 5.14 10.82 9.05
CA PRO A 45 5.98 11.95 8.67
C PRO A 45 5.21 13.26 8.86
N ASP A 46 5.88 14.28 9.38
CA ASP A 46 5.33 15.61 9.42
C ASP A 46 4.90 16.04 8.00
N GLN A 47 3.72 16.62 7.89
CA GLN A 47 3.16 16.99 6.58
C GLN A 47 4.11 17.91 5.80
N GLY A 48 4.85 18.78 6.49
CA GLY A 48 5.83 19.66 5.87
C GLY A 48 6.98 18.87 5.24
N SER A 49 7.60 17.95 5.99
CA SER A 49 8.71 17.13 5.50
C SER A 49 8.30 16.23 4.33
N TYR A 50 7.09 15.65 4.39
CA TYR A 50 6.56 14.84 3.28
C TYR A 50 6.42 15.63 1.97
N VAL A 51 5.85 16.85 2.05
CA VAL A 51 5.68 17.72 0.88
C VAL A 51 7.05 18.12 0.30
N GLU A 52 7.98 18.53 1.17
CA GLU A 52 9.33 18.91 0.76
C GLU A 52 10.09 17.76 0.07
N GLU A 53 10.02 16.56 0.63
CA GLU A 53 10.64 15.36 0.04
C GLU A 53 10.04 15.03 -1.34
N LEU A 54 8.71 15.09 -1.46
CA LEU A 54 8.02 14.81 -2.71
C LEU A 54 8.35 15.85 -3.79
N GLU A 55 8.37 17.12 -3.44
CA GLU A 55 8.73 18.20 -4.38
C GLU A 55 10.20 18.11 -4.79
N ALA A 56 11.10 17.78 -3.86
CA ALA A 56 12.51 17.55 -4.17
C ALA A 56 12.70 16.36 -5.13
N ALA A 57 11.95 15.26 -4.95
CA ALA A 57 11.98 14.12 -5.85
C ALA A 57 11.47 14.47 -7.26
N ARG A 58 10.40 15.28 -7.35
CA ARG A 58 9.87 15.80 -8.63
C ARG A 58 10.88 16.70 -9.34
N ALA A 59 11.50 17.61 -8.62
CA ALA A 59 12.55 18.49 -9.16
C ALA A 59 13.78 17.70 -9.62
N ALA A 60 14.18 16.67 -8.88
CA ALA A 60 15.27 15.78 -9.27
C ALA A 60 14.95 15.01 -10.56
N ARG A 61 13.72 14.54 -10.73
CA ARG A 61 13.26 13.88 -11.97
C ARG A 61 13.28 14.84 -13.16
N ASP A 62 12.77 16.06 -13.00
CA ASP A 62 12.81 17.10 -14.03
C ASP A 62 14.24 17.42 -14.46
N LYS A 63 15.15 17.53 -13.49
CA LYS A 63 16.57 17.74 -13.74
C LYS A 63 17.17 16.57 -14.54
N ALA A 64 16.93 15.33 -14.10
CA ALA A 64 17.43 14.14 -14.79
C ALA A 64 16.95 14.08 -16.24
N TYR A 65 15.68 14.36 -16.50
CA TYR A 65 15.12 14.36 -17.84
C TYR A 65 15.60 15.53 -18.70
N ARG A 66 16.05 16.62 -18.08
CA ARG A 66 16.67 17.76 -18.79
C ARG A 66 18.11 17.47 -19.18
N GLU A 67 18.83 16.71 -18.38
CA GLU A 67 20.24 16.39 -18.56
C GLU A 67 20.49 15.13 -19.42
N SER A 68 19.47 14.28 -19.59
CA SER A 68 19.53 13.03 -20.38
C SER A 68 18.58 13.07 -21.58
N GLU A 69 18.96 12.45 -22.69
CA GLU A 69 18.05 12.30 -23.84
C GLU A 69 16.97 11.25 -23.62
N ASP A 70 17.07 10.49 -22.54
CA ASP A 70 16.15 9.44 -22.18
C ASP A 70 15.35 9.82 -20.92
N PRO A 71 14.02 9.70 -20.88
CA PRO A 71 13.13 9.28 -21.99
C PRO A 71 12.63 10.43 -22.87
N ILE A 72 12.97 11.70 -22.54
CA ILE A 72 12.47 12.89 -23.25
C ILE A 72 13.50 13.35 -24.28
N PRO A 73 13.23 13.20 -25.59
CA PRO A 73 14.11 13.71 -26.62
C PRO A 73 14.37 15.21 -26.48
N ALA A 74 15.59 15.66 -26.77
CA ALA A 74 16.00 17.06 -26.60
C ALA A 74 15.01 18.06 -27.23
N ALA A 75 14.49 17.73 -28.41
CA ALA A 75 13.54 18.58 -29.14
C ALA A 75 12.17 18.74 -28.47
N LYS A 76 11.82 17.87 -27.48
CA LYS A 76 10.55 17.91 -26.76
C LYS A 76 10.67 18.47 -25.34
N ARG A 77 11.89 18.72 -24.84
CA ARG A 77 12.11 19.10 -23.43
C ARG A 77 11.43 20.40 -23.06
N ASP A 78 11.53 21.42 -23.88
CA ASP A 78 10.94 22.73 -23.58
C ASP A 78 9.40 22.71 -23.55
N THR A 79 8.79 21.71 -24.23
CA THR A 79 7.33 21.52 -24.23
C THR A 79 6.85 20.67 -23.07
N LEU A 80 7.66 19.66 -22.66
CA LEU A 80 7.24 18.64 -21.70
C LEU A 80 7.75 18.88 -20.29
N LEU A 81 8.78 19.71 -20.11
CA LEU A 81 9.36 20.01 -18.80
C LEU A 81 9.08 21.47 -18.37
N PRO A 82 8.83 21.71 -17.08
CA PRO A 82 8.76 20.71 -16.02
C PRO A 82 7.55 19.79 -16.14
N LEU A 83 7.68 18.55 -15.65
CA LEU A 83 6.56 17.62 -15.61
C LEU A 83 5.43 18.18 -14.75
N ARG A 84 4.21 17.85 -15.09
CA ARG A 84 3.02 18.37 -14.42
C ARG A 84 2.49 17.37 -13.41
N TYR A 85 2.21 17.84 -12.21
CA TYR A 85 1.69 17.04 -11.12
C TYR A 85 0.43 17.67 -10.53
N TYR A 86 -0.35 16.83 -9.82
CA TYR A 86 -1.29 17.34 -8.85
C TYR A 86 -0.53 17.86 -7.62
N PRO A 87 -1.10 18.82 -6.88
CA PRO A 87 -0.54 19.22 -5.58
C PRO A 87 -0.36 17.99 -4.67
N PRO A 88 0.70 17.95 -3.84
CA PRO A 88 0.84 16.91 -2.83
C PRO A 88 -0.37 16.83 -1.90
N ASP A 89 -0.89 15.61 -1.70
CA ASP A 89 -2.01 15.36 -0.80
C ASP A 89 -1.82 14.00 -0.09
N GLN A 90 -1.55 14.04 1.22
CA GLN A 90 -1.34 12.84 2.04
C GLN A 90 -2.55 11.89 2.08
N ASN A 91 -3.77 12.36 1.78
CA ASN A 91 -4.93 11.50 1.67
C ASN A 91 -4.82 10.45 0.55
N TYR A 92 -3.87 10.65 -0.37
CA TYR A 92 -3.54 9.68 -1.41
C TYR A 92 -2.31 8.80 -1.08
N ALA A 93 -1.74 8.92 0.12
CA ALA A 93 -0.78 7.97 0.69
C ALA A 93 -1.54 7.04 1.63
N VAL A 94 -2.06 5.93 1.10
CA VAL A 94 -3.03 5.08 1.78
C VAL A 94 -2.43 3.76 2.25
N PRO A 95 -2.79 3.28 3.45
CA PRO A 95 -2.38 1.96 3.90
C PRO A 95 -3.04 0.87 3.05
N ALA A 96 -2.28 -0.14 2.70
CA ALA A 96 -2.71 -1.29 1.91
C ALA A 96 -2.19 -2.60 2.48
N GLN A 97 -2.94 -3.67 2.26
CA GLN A 97 -2.53 -5.02 2.60
C GLN A 97 -2.36 -5.84 1.31
N LEU A 98 -1.19 -6.46 1.16
CA LEU A 98 -0.96 -7.41 0.08
C LEU A 98 -1.50 -8.79 0.45
N SER A 99 -2.46 -9.28 -0.31
CA SER A 99 -2.93 -10.66 -0.28
C SER A 99 -2.21 -11.44 -1.38
N LEU A 100 -1.22 -12.23 -0.99
CA LEU A 100 -0.48 -13.07 -1.93
C LEU A 100 -1.35 -14.22 -2.45
N PHE A 101 -1.15 -14.61 -3.71
CA PHE A 101 -1.70 -15.84 -4.24
C PHE A 101 -0.88 -17.05 -3.78
N GLU A 102 -1.48 -18.23 -3.73
CA GLU A 102 -0.77 -19.49 -3.41
C GLU A 102 0.36 -19.78 -4.39
N SER A 103 0.14 -19.44 -5.66
CA SER A 103 1.14 -19.45 -6.73
C SER A 103 1.02 -18.21 -7.58
N ARG A 104 2.14 -17.69 -8.08
CA ARG A 104 2.15 -16.57 -9.02
C ARG A 104 1.42 -16.96 -10.29
N GLN A 105 0.64 -16.04 -10.83
CA GLN A 105 -0.14 -16.27 -12.05
C GLN A 105 0.56 -15.60 -13.22
N GLU A 106 0.97 -16.38 -14.22
CA GLU A 106 1.47 -15.79 -15.47
C GLU A 106 0.35 -15.03 -16.18
N VAL A 107 0.64 -13.83 -16.61
CA VAL A 107 -0.27 -12.96 -17.33
C VAL A 107 0.45 -12.32 -18.53
N GLU A 108 -0.23 -12.24 -19.65
CA GLU A 108 0.24 -11.50 -20.82
C GLU A 108 -0.39 -10.10 -20.81
N VAL A 109 0.45 -9.09 -20.67
CA VAL A 109 0.04 -7.70 -20.57
C VAL A 109 0.28 -7.02 -21.93
N PRO A 110 -0.77 -6.50 -22.61
CA PRO A 110 -0.62 -5.74 -23.84
C PRO A 110 0.24 -4.50 -23.62
N THR A 111 1.05 -4.16 -24.62
CA THR A 111 1.94 -2.99 -24.57
C THR A 111 1.57 -1.93 -25.61
N SER A 112 2.18 -0.75 -25.48
CA SER A 112 1.99 0.39 -26.38
C SER A 112 2.42 0.12 -27.84
N THR A 113 3.28 -0.87 -28.06
CA THR A 113 3.78 -1.26 -29.38
C THR A 113 2.96 -2.40 -30.02
N GLY A 114 1.92 -2.87 -29.33
CA GLY A 114 1.07 -3.97 -29.80
C GLY A 114 1.62 -5.36 -29.52
N THR A 115 2.72 -5.46 -28.77
CA THR A 115 3.28 -6.72 -28.28
C THR A 115 2.63 -7.14 -26.96
N LEU A 116 2.92 -8.36 -26.52
CA LEU A 116 2.51 -8.88 -25.22
C LEU A 116 3.75 -9.05 -24.35
N ARG A 117 3.73 -8.47 -23.13
CA ARG A 117 4.77 -8.65 -22.13
C ARG A 117 4.35 -9.69 -21.10
N ARG A 118 5.16 -10.72 -20.94
CA ARG A 118 4.91 -11.74 -19.89
C ARG A 118 5.31 -11.19 -18.52
N MET A 119 4.35 -11.20 -17.63
CA MET A 119 4.47 -10.78 -16.24
C MET A 119 3.93 -11.88 -15.33
N GLU A 120 4.21 -11.78 -14.05
CA GLU A 120 3.61 -12.61 -13.02
C GLU A 120 2.81 -11.73 -12.05
N LEU A 121 1.55 -12.05 -11.86
CA LEU A 121 0.71 -11.46 -10.84
C LEU A 121 0.97 -12.20 -9.53
N VAL A 122 1.53 -11.49 -8.55
CA VAL A 122 1.95 -12.09 -7.27
C VAL A 122 0.89 -12.02 -6.19
N GLY A 123 -0.04 -11.09 -6.28
CA GLY A 123 -1.11 -10.90 -5.31
C GLY A 123 -1.91 -9.64 -5.60
N THR A 124 -2.73 -9.27 -4.63
CA THR A 124 -3.62 -8.11 -4.72
C THR A 124 -3.39 -7.19 -3.54
N LEU A 125 -3.09 -5.93 -3.81
CA LEU A 125 -3.04 -4.85 -2.83
C LEU A 125 -4.47 -4.35 -2.57
N ASN A 126 -4.95 -4.50 -1.35
CA ASN A 126 -6.29 -4.10 -0.93
C ASN A 126 -6.21 -2.86 -0.04
N PHE A 127 -6.96 -1.82 -0.36
CA PHE A 127 -6.91 -0.53 0.33
C PHE A 127 -8.23 0.23 0.22
N THR A 128 -8.30 1.38 0.89
CA THR A 128 -9.44 2.31 0.80
C THR A 128 -8.94 3.67 0.33
N VAL A 129 -9.53 4.21 -0.71
CA VAL A 129 -9.24 5.55 -1.22
C VAL A 129 -10.55 6.24 -1.61
N GLY A 130 -10.69 7.53 -1.30
CA GLY A 130 -11.96 8.25 -1.55
C GLY A 130 -13.17 7.61 -0.89
N GLY A 131 -12.99 6.94 0.26
CA GLY A 131 -14.05 6.22 0.97
C GLY A 131 -14.48 4.89 0.34
N GLN A 132 -13.86 4.47 -0.76
CA GLN A 132 -14.18 3.22 -1.46
C GLN A 132 -13.10 2.16 -1.24
N ARG A 133 -13.52 0.93 -0.96
CA ARG A 133 -12.62 -0.24 -0.95
C ARG A 133 -12.33 -0.65 -2.39
N VAL A 134 -11.07 -0.70 -2.72
CA VAL A 134 -10.57 -1.04 -4.05
C VAL A 134 -9.34 -1.94 -3.94
N SER A 135 -8.93 -2.50 -5.07
CA SER A 135 -7.74 -3.35 -5.13
C SER A 135 -6.97 -3.13 -6.42
N LEU A 136 -5.67 -3.39 -6.36
CA LEU A 136 -4.77 -3.40 -7.52
C LEU A 136 -3.92 -4.67 -7.49
N GLY A 137 -3.82 -5.32 -8.63
CA GLY A 137 -2.89 -6.43 -8.82
C GLY A 137 -1.45 -5.94 -8.82
N ALA A 138 -0.60 -6.61 -8.08
CA ALA A 138 0.83 -6.38 -8.01
C ALA A 138 1.56 -7.36 -8.95
N LEU A 139 2.35 -6.83 -9.87
CA LEU A 139 3.04 -7.59 -10.90
C LEU A 139 4.55 -7.57 -10.69
N VAL A 140 5.20 -8.58 -11.24
CA VAL A 140 6.66 -8.62 -11.41
C VAL A 140 6.96 -9.15 -12.82
N PRO A 141 8.14 -8.89 -13.39
CA PRO A 141 8.56 -9.54 -14.64
C PRO A 141 8.54 -11.05 -14.51
N ALA A 142 8.14 -11.77 -15.56
CA ALA A 142 8.09 -13.24 -15.54
C ALA A 142 9.48 -13.83 -15.27
N GLY A 143 9.53 -14.84 -14.38
CA GLY A 143 10.76 -15.47 -13.94
C GLY A 143 11.54 -14.73 -12.85
N THR A 144 10.97 -13.66 -12.28
CA THR A 144 11.56 -12.94 -11.13
C THR A 144 11.71 -13.88 -9.95
N ARG A 145 12.95 -14.13 -9.51
CA ARG A 145 13.22 -15.00 -8.35
C ARG A 145 13.05 -14.25 -7.03
N GLN A 146 13.66 -13.08 -6.93
CA GLN A 146 13.58 -12.20 -5.77
C GLN A 146 12.82 -10.94 -6.16
N ILE A 147 11.79 -10.60 -5.39
CA ILE A 147 11.00 -9.38 -5.62
C ILE A 147 11.77 -8.23 -4.97
N GLU A 148 12.29 -7.34 -5.80
CA GLU A 148 12.92 -6.09 -5.37
C GLU A 148 11.91 -4.95 -5.40
N GLU A 149 10.89 -5.06 -6.26
CA GLU A 149 9.87 -4.05 -6.46
C GLU A 149 8.59 -4.70 -7.00
N LEU A 150 7.44 -4.20 -6.56
CA LEU A 150 6.13 -4.54 -7.11
C LEU A 150 5.76 -3.49 -8.14
N PHE A 151 5.59 -3.91 -9.38
CA PHE A 151 5.09 -3.06 -10.45
C PHE A 151 3.57 -3.02 -10.42
N VAL A 152 2.99 -1.83 -10.27
CA VAL A 152 1.54 -1.62 -10.16
C VAL A 152 1.06 -0.62 -11.20
N PRO A 153 0.88 -1.05 -12.46
CA PRO A 153 0.27 -0.19 -13.48
C PRO A 153 -1.23 -0.06 -13.18
N PHE A 154 -1.78 1.15 -13.25
CA PHE A 154 -3.19 1.40 -12.97
C PHE A 154 -3.80 2.47 -13.87
N ALA A 155 -5.10 2.40 -14.02
CA ALA A 155 -5.92 3.44 -14.61
C ALA A 155 -7.05 3.79 -13.62
N ASP A 156 -7.54 5.00 -13.69
CA ASP A 156 -8.59 5.52 -12.82
C ASP A 156 -9.54 6.45 -13.61
N LEU A 157 -10.51 7.09 -12.96
CA LEU A 157 -11.45 7.96 -13.66
C LEU A 157 -10.87 9.28 -14.19
N THR A 158 -9.62 9.62 -13.84
CA THR A 158 -8.89 10.76 -14.40
C THR A 158 -8.14 10.39 -15.69
N THR A 159 -7.97 9.08 -15.97
CA THR A 159 -7.23 8.57 -17.13
C THR A 159 -7.86 9.00 -18.44
N GLY A 160 -7.06 9.64 -19.30
CA GLY A 160 -7.49 10.18 -20.59
C GLY A 160 -8.23 11.52 -20.49
N LYS A 161 -8.30 12.10 -19.29
CA LYS A 161 -8.82 13.45 -19.03
C LYS A 161 -7.68 14.34 -18.50
N ASP A 162 -7.39 14.22 -17.20
CA ASP A 162 -6.34 14.99 -16.52
C ASP A 162 -5.00 14.24 -16.49
N THR A 163 -5.03 12.90 -16.58
CA THR A 163 -3.86 12.03 -16.56
C THR A 163 -3.69 11.29 -17.87
N TYR A 164 -2.51 10.71 -18.07
CA TYR A 164 -2.15 10.07 -19.33
C TYR A 164 -3.13 8.97 -19.75
N LYS A 165 -3.50 8.96 -21.01
CA LYS A 165 -4.55 8.08 -21.59
C LYS A 165 -4.30 6.58 -21.42
N ALA A 166 -3.04 6.18 -21.27
CA ALA A 166 -2.66 4.78 -21.11
C ALA A 166 -2.49 4.35 -19.64
N GLY A 167 -2.85 5.22 -18.68
CA GLY A 167 -2.68 4.97 -17.25
C GLY A 167 -1.33 5.45 -16.71
N ARG A 168 -1.09 5.13 -15.45
CA ARG A 168 0.11 5.50 -14.69
C ARG A 168 0.67 4.30 -13.94
N TYR A 169 1.87 4.44 -13.42
CA TYR A 169 2.59 3.38 -12.74
C TYR A 169 2.94 3.77 -11.32
N LEU A 170 3.04 2.77 -10.48
CA LEU A 170 3.65 2.82 -9.15
C LEU A 170 4.62 1.66 -9.05
N ASP A 171 5.79 1.94 -8.52
CA ASP A 171 6.80 0.96 -8.13
C ASP A 171 6.85 0.94 -6.61
N ILE A 172 6.58 -0.21 -6.02
CA ILE A 172 6.38 -0.33 -4.57
C ILE A 172 7.40 -1.32 -4.00
N PRO A 173 8.33 -0.86 -3.13
CA PRO A 173 9.30 -1.74 -2.49
C PRO A 173 8.60 -2.79 -1.63
N PRO A 174 9.08 -4.04 -1.59
CA PRO A 174 8.50 -5.09 -0.77
C PRO A 174 8.68 -4.79 0.73
N THR A 175 7.71 -5.24 1.53
CA THR A 175 7.78 -5.18 2.99
C THR A 175 7.74 -6.58 3.59
N ALA A 176 8.41 -6.78 4.72
CA ALA A 176 8.40 -8.06 5.41
C ALA A 176 7.06 -8.39 6.08
N THR A 177 6.20 -7.39 6.30
CA THR A 177 4.93 -7.52 7.03
C THR A 177 3.73 -7.74 6.12
N GLY A 178 3.87 -7.53 4.81
CA GLY A 178 2.74 -7.50 3.88
C GLY A 178 1.84 -6.25 4.02
N LEU A 179 2.21 -5.33 4.91
CA LEU A 179 1.56 -4.03 5.04
C LEU A 179 2.36 -2.98 4.27
N TYR A 180 1.67 -2.26 3.41
CA TYR A 180 2.25 -1.28 2.48
C TYR A 180 1.63 0.09 2.69
N THR A 181 2.31 1.11 2.21
CA THR A 181 1.70 2.40 1.89
C THR A 181 1.71 2.57 0.39
N ILE A 182 0.54 2.67 -0.22
CA ILE A 182 0.42 3.05 -1.63
C ILE A 182 0.35 4.58 -1.66
N ASP A 183 1.41 5.21 -2.15
CA ASP A 183 1.47 6.66 -2.29
C ASP A 183 1.23 7.07 -3.75
N PHE A 184 0.00 7.41 -4.06
CA PHE A 184 -0.38 7.86 -5.39
C PHE A 184 0.23 9.22 -5.78
N ASN A 185 0.78 9.99 -4.83
CA ASN A 185 1.53 11.21 -5.15
C ASN A 185 2.83 10.90 -5.91
N GLN A 186 3.32 9.66 -5.81
CA GLN A 186 4.47 9.15 -6.54
C GLN A 186 4.11 8.51 -7.87
N ALA A 187 2.81 8.41 -8.21
CA ALA A 187 2.38 7.85 -9.49
C ALA A 187 2.94 8.66 -10.66
N TYR A 188 3.48 7.94 -11.65
CA TYR A 188 4.18 8.52 -12.78
C TYR A 188 3.67 7.97 -14.12
N ASN A 189 3.90 8.75 -15.18
CA ASN A 189 3.56 8.30 -16.54
C ASN A 189 4.57 7.30 -17.08
N PRO A 190 4.13 6.28 -17.84
CA PRO A 190 5.05 5.43 -18.57
C PRO A 190 5.90 6.23 -19.57
N THR A 191 7.11 5.76 -19.85
CA THR A 191 8.06 6.42 -20.75
C THR A 191 7.50 6.68 -22.16
N CYS A 192 6.60 5.83 -22.63
CA CYS A 192 5.91 6.02 -23.92
C CYS A 192 4.99 7.25 -23.95
N ALA A 193 4.69 7.85 -22.79
CA ALA A 193 3.98 9.14 -22.73
C ALA A 193 4.83 10.31 -23.27
N TYR A 194 6.15 10.18 -23.21
CA TYR A 194 7.11 11.17 -23.67
C TYR A 194 7.76 10.81 -25.00
N ASN A 195 7.97 9.50 -25.20
CA ASN A 195 8.63 8.97 -26.39
C ASN A 195 7.98 7.65 -26.82
N GLU A 196 7.26 7.67 -27.93
CA GLU A 196 6.48 6.55 -28.44
C GLU A 196 7.35 5.35 -28.88
N SER A 197 8.67 5.48 -28.95
CA SER A 197 9.57 4.36 -29.24
C SER A 197 9.68 3.35 -28.09
N TYR A 198 9.25 3.74 -26.87
CA TYR A 198 9.26 2.85 -25.72
C TYR A 198 8.07 1.92 -25.68
N GLU A 199 8.35 0.67 -25.33
CA GLU A 199 7.32 -0.34 -25.08
C GLU A 199 6.87 -0.28 -23.64
N CYS A 200 5.60 0.07 -23.41
CA CYS A 200 5.02 0.24 -22.08
C CYS A 200 3.82 -0.68 -21.89
N PRO A 201 3.79 -1.52 -20.82
CA PRO A 201 2.66 -2.38 -20.54
C PRO A 201 1.44 -1.57 -20.08
N TYR A 202 0.27 -1.88 -20.62
CA TYR A 202 -0.97 -1.25 -20.20
C TYR A 202 -1.49 -1.82 -18.88
N PRO A 203 -2.16 -1.02 -18.04
CA PRO A 203 -2.85 -1.54 -16.87
C PRO A 203 -3.84 -2.64 -17.24
N PRO A 204 -3.74 -3.83 -16.61
CA PRO A 204 -4.70 -4.91 -16.86
C PRO A 204 -6.11 -4.49 -16.40
N PRO A 205 -7.17 -5.16 -16.88
CA PRO A 205 -8.56 -4.82 -16.52
C PRO A 205 -8.81 -4.79 -15.00
N SER A 206 -8.13 -5.65 -14.22
CA SER A 206 -8.20 -5.68 -12.75
C SER A 206 -7.63 -4.42 -12.09
N ASN A 207 -6.76 -3.69 -12.77
CA ASN A 207 -6.10 -2.48 -12.27
C ASN A 207 -6.76 -1.19 -12.78
N ARG A 208 -8.06 -1.25 -13.09
CA ARG A 208 -8.86 -0.08 -13.49
C ARG A 208 -9.78 0.34 -12.35
N LEU A 209 -9.35 1.35 -11.59
CA LEU A 209 -10.08 1.89 -10.46
C LEU A 209 -11.31 2.70 -10.93
N LYS A 210 -12.44 2.54 -10.23
CA LYS A 210 -13.67 3.31 -10.46
C LYS A 210 -13.77 4.52 -9.52
N VAL A 211 -12.63 5.10 -9.17
CA VAL A 211 -12.49 6.32 -8.37
C VAL A 211 -11.54 7.26 -9.09
N GLU A 212 -11.58 8.55 -8.78
CA GLU A 212 -10.59 9.51 -9.26
C GLU A 212 -9.38 9.53 -8.34
N ILE A 213 -8.20 9.41 -8.90
CA ILE A 213 -6.93 9.56 -8.19
C ILE A 213 -6.28 10.87 -8.64
N ARG A 214 -6.63 11.95 -7.94
CA ARG A 214 -6.12 13.29 -8.20
C ARG A 214 -4.79 13.55 -7.48
N ALA A 215 -3.83 12.65 -7.67
CA ALA A 215 -2.48 12.70 -7.12
C ALA A 215 -1.47 12.21 -8.16
N GLY A 216 -0.20 12.52 -7.97
CA GLY A 216 0.86 12.12 -8.88
C GLY A 216 0.90 12.91 -10.19
N GLU A 217 1.49 12.34 -11.21
CA GLU A 217 1.75 12.98 -12.49
C GLU A 217 0.50 13.11 -13.35
N LYS A 218 0.36 14.27 -14.00
CA LYS A 218 -0.68 14.58 -14.99
C LYS A 218 -0.23 14.19 -16.39
N ALA A 219 -1.15 14.27 -17.35
CA ALA A 219 -0.81 14.06 -18.76
C ALA A 219 0.26 15.04 -19.24
N PRO A 220 1.25 14.60 -20.04
CA PRO A 220 2.25 15.48 -20.61
C PRO A 220 1.62 16.54 -21.54
N GLY A 221 2.08 17.77 -21.47
CA GLY A 221 1.72 18.84 -22.41
C GLY A 221 0.26 19.28 -22.44
N ALA A 222 -0.56 18.89 -21.45
CA ALA A 222 -1.98 19.28 -21.34
C ALA A 222 -2.18 20.61 -20.60
#